data_14bb59e15a0776422af43c66139b3111
#
_entry.id   14bb59e15a0776422af43c66139b3111
#
_cell.length_a   1.000
_cell.length_b   1.000
_cell.length_c   1.000
_cell.angle_alpha   90.00
_cell.angle_beta   90.00
_cell.angle_gamma   90.00
#
_symmetry.space_group_name_H-M   'P 1'
#
loop_
_entity.id
_entity.type
_entity.pdbx_description
1 polymer ?
#
loop_
_entity_poly.entity_id
_entity_poly.type
_entity_poly.pdbx_seq_one_letter_code
_entity_poly.pdbx_strand_id
1 'polypeptide(L)'
;MNKLLVLKSSILENYSHSNKMADYLIENWQKHHQNDLITLRDLAKDPIPVLDQATLFAFGKDTAMLSEQQKAARALSDTLINELKTHDIIVITAPMYNFTIPSQLKHYIDFIARAGETFKYTETGSVGL
;
A
#
# COMPACT_ATOMS: atom_id res chain seq x y z
N MET A 1 22.71 0.45 -1.67
CA MET A 1 21.68 0.80 -0.67
C MET A 1 20.32 0.48 -1.22
N ASN A 2 19.59 -0.40 -0.56
CA ASN A 2 18.22 -0.71 -0.95
C ASN A 2 17.23 0.05 -0.04
N LYS A 3 16.02 0.22 -0.54
CA LYS A 3 14.90 0.78 0.20
C LYS A 3 13.82 -0.29 0.32
N LEU A 4 13.48 -0.65 1.55
CA LEU A 4 12.43 -1.61 1.85
C LEU A 4 11.17 -0.88 2.30
N LEU A 5 10.04 -1.26 1.72
CA LEU A 5 8.72 -0.88 2.20
C LEU A 5 8.10 -2.10 2.87
N VAL A 6 7.81 -1.99 4.16
CA VAL A 6 7.16 -3.05 4.94
C VAL A 6 5.74 -2.61 5.25
N LEU A 7 4.77 -3.37 4.73
CA LEU A 7 3.34 -3.13 4.94
C LEU A 7 2.80 -4.15 5.93
N LYS A 8 2.37 -3.67 7.10
CA LYS A 8 1.66 -4.49 8.09
C LYS A 8 0.16 -4.33 7.89
N SER A 9 -0.59 -5.42 7.96
CA SER A 9 -2.04 -5.38 7.77
C SER A 9 -2.85 -6.09 8.87
N SER A 10 -2.19 -6.67 9.88
CA SER A 10 -2.88 -7.30 10.99
C SER A 10 -3.54 -6.29 11.92
N ILE A 11 -4.75 -6.60 12.36
CA ILE A 11 -5.50 -5.79 13.34
C ILE A 11 -5.18 -6.18 14.80
N LEU A 12 -4.37 -7.20 15.03
CA LEU A 12 -4.14 -7.76 16.36
C LEU A 12 -2.98 -7.12 17.13
N GLU A 13 -2.33 -6.12 16.57
CA GLU A 13 -1.23 -5.40 17.21
C GLU A 13 -0.17 -6.35 17.83
N ASN A 14 0.04 -6.28 19.14
CA ASN A 14 1.03 -7.10 19.84
C ASN A 14 0.69 -8.61 19.90
N TYR A 15 -0.54 -8.97 19.60
CA TYR A 15 -0.98 -10.38 19.53
C TYR A 15 -0.82 -10.99 18.13
N SER A 16 -0.34 -10.22 17.16
CA SER A 16 -0.24 -10.67 15.77
C SER A 16 1.05 -11.42 15.52
N HIS A 17 0.93 -12.65 15.00
CA HIS A 17 2.09 -13.41 14.53
C HIS A 17 2.73 -12.78 13.29
N SER A 18 1.93 -12.28 12.35
CA SER A 18 2.46 -11.65 11.14
C SER A 18 3.21 -10.34 11.45
N ASN A 19 2.75 -9.56 12.42
CA ASN A 19 3.48 -8.38 12.88
C ASN A 19 4.82 -8.75 13.52
N LYS A 20 4.86 -9.82 14.31
CA LYS A 20 6.11 -10.33 14.90
C LYS A 20 7.08 -10.82 13.83
N MET A 21 6.59 -11.45 12.78
CA MET A 21 7.41 -11.85 11.63
C MET A 21 8.00 -10.63 10.91
N ALA A 22 7.20 -9.57 10.70
CA ALA A 22 7.69 -8.33 10.12
C ALA A 22 8.77 -7.69 10.99
N ASP A 23 8.56 -7.60 12.31
CA ASP A 23 9.51 -7.03 13.24
C ASP A 23 10.83 -7.82 13.26
N TYR A 24 10.74 -9.14 13.22
CA TYR A 24 11.90 -10.04 13.12
C TYR A 24 12.67 -9.82 11.81
N LEU A 25 11.97 -9.71 10.69
CA LEU A 25 12.58 -9.44 9.39
C LEU A 25 13.32 -8.10 9.41
N ILE A 26 12.67 -7.04 9.92
CA ILE A 26 13.26 -5.70 10.01
C ILE A 26 14.53 -5.74 10.86
N GLU A 27 14.47 -6.35 12.04
CA GLU A 27 15.61 -6.42 12.95
C GLU A 27 16.79 -7.16 12.30
N ASN A 28 16.55 -8.30 11.67
CA ASN A 28 17.60 -9.06 11.00
C ASN A 28 18.14 -8.33 9.77
N TRP A 29 17.26 -7.67 9.00
CA TRP A 29 17.70 -6.89 7.85
C TRP A 29 18.66 -5.78 8.27
N GLN A 30 18.30 -5.02 9.31
CA GLN A 30 19.13 -3.93 9.83
C GLN A 30 20.50 -4.40 10.31
N LYS A 31 20.60 -5.59 10.89
CA LYS A 31 21.89 -6.17 11.34
C LYS A 31 22.83 -6.46 10.18
N HIS A 32 22.32 -6.86 9.04
CA HIS A 32 23.12 -7.30 7.89
C HIS A 32 23.22 -6.25 6.78
N HIS A 33 22.36 -5.24 6.78
CA HIS A 33 22.24 -4.22 5.74
C HIS A 33 22.10 -2.82 6.37
N GLN A 34 23.16 -2.38 7.06
CA GLN A 34 23.13 -1.16 7.88
C GLN A 34 22.87 0.14 7.08
N ASN A 35 23.15 0.12 5.79
CA ASN A 35 22.97 1.28 4.92
C ASN A 35 21.61 1.32 4.21
N ASP A 36 20.81 0.27 4.36
CA ASP A 36 19.49 0.19 3.73
C ASP A 36 18.46 0.97 4.54
N LEU A 37 17.49 1.54 3.84
CA LEU A 37 16.39 2.29 4.45
C LEU A 37 15.16 1.40 4.56
N ILE A 38 14.50 1.45 5.71
CA ILE A 38 13.25 0.72 5.93
C ILE A 38 12.13 1.71 6.22
N THR A 39 11.10 1.67 5.39
CA THR A 39 9.85 2.41 5.59
C THR A 39 8.80 1.42 6.08
N LEU A 40 8.20 1.71 7.23
CA LEU A 40 7.14 0.88 7.80
C LEU A 40 5.80 1.62 7.67
N ARG A 41 4.81 0.92 7.11
CA ARG A 41 3.43 1.38 7.07
C ARG A 41 2.53 0.35 7.72
N ASP A 42 1.84 0.74 8.78
CA ASP A 42 0.88 -0.10 9.48
C ASP A 42 -0.54 0.30 9.05
N LEU A 43 -1.15 -0.53 8.22
CA LEU A 43 -2.46 -0.25 7.63
C LEU A 43 -3.62 -0.39 8.62
N ALA A 44 -3.39 -1.01 9.78
CA ALA A 44 -4.39 -1.07 10.84
C ALA A 44 -4.36 0.20 11.71
N LYS A 45 -3.18 0.74 11.98
CA LYS A 45 -3.01 1.97 12.77
C LYS A 45 -3.30 3.22 11.97
N ASP A 46 -2.96 3.21 10.68
CA ASP A 46 -3.17 4.32 9.75
C ASP A 46 -3.96 3.80 8.53
N PRO A 47 -5.28 3.59 8.71
CA PRO A 47 -6.10 2.93 7.70
C PRO A 47 -6.31 3.77 6.45
N ILE A 48 -6.31 3.08 5.31
CA ILE A 48 -6.66 3.67 4.03
C ILE A 48 -8.19 3.69 3.92
N PRO A 49 -8.80 4.80 3.47
CA PRO A 49 -10.25 4.86 3.31
C PRO A 49 -10.80 3.83 2.33
N VAL A 50 -12.07 3.50 2.48
CA VAL A 50 -12.78 2.65 1.53
C VAL A 50 -12.89 3.34 0.17
N LEU A 51 -12.62 2.62 -0.89
CA LEU A 51 -12.86 3.09 -2.25
C LEU A 51 -14.37 3.20 -2.49
N ASP A 52 -14.85 4.40 -2.76
CA ASP A 52 -16.23 4.69 -3.13
C ASP A 52 -16.30 5.35 -4.51
N GLN A 53 -17.52 5.67 -4.99
CA GLN A 53 -17.72 6.28 -6.30
C GLN A 53 -16.98 7.62 -6.43
N ALA A 54 -17.07 8.47 -5.41
CA ALA A 54 -16.42 9.78 -5.43
C ALA A 54 -14.90 9.65 -5.52
N THR A 55 -14.32 8.72 -4.78
CA THR A 55 -12.88 8.42 -4.79
C THR A 55 -12.46 7.86 -6.15
N LEU A 56 -13.23 6.92 -6.70
CA LEU A 56 -12.95 6.36 -8.01
C LEU A 56 -12.90 7.44 -9.10
N PHE A 57 -13.84 8.38 -9.06
CA PHE A 57 -13.83 9.52 -9.98
C PHE A 57 -12.66 10.48 -9.76
N ALA A 58 -12.21 10.61 -8.49
CA ALA A 58 -11.02 11.38 -8.16
C ALA A 58 -9.75 10.81 -8.79
N PHE A 59 -9.69 9.50 -9.03
CA PHE A 59 -8.56 8.83 -9.67
C PHE A 59 -8.57 8.94 -11.20
N GLY A 60 -9.61 9.50 -11.78
CA GLY A 60 -9.71 9.75 -13.21
C GLY A 60 -8.77 10.86 -13.68
N LYS A 61 -8.76 11.10 -15.00
CA LYS A 61 -7.90 12.11 -15.61
C LYS A 61 -8.37 13.53 -15.41
N ASP A 62 -9.69 13.74 -15.30
CA ASP A 62 -10.28 15.06 -15.11
C ASP A 62 -10.26 15.45 -13.64
N THR A 63 -9.44 16.44 -13.30
CA THR A 63 -9.27 16.92 -11.93
C THR A 63 -9.85 18.32 -11.69
N ALA A 64 -10.50 18.91 -12.71
CA ALA A 64 -10.90 20.32 -12.65
C ALA A 64 -12.01 20.60 -11.62
N MET A 65 -12.86 19.61 -11.32
CA MET A 65 -14.07 19.78 -10.50
C MET A 65 -14.06 18.89 -9.25
N LEU A 66 -12.90 18.53 -8.73
CA LEU A 66 -12.82 17.68 -7.55
C LEU A 66 -13.17 18.46 -6.27
N SER A 67 -13.96 17.84 -5.39
CA SER A 67 -14.17 18.32 -4.02
C SER A 67 -12.88 18.26 -3.21
N GLU A 68 -12.85 18.95 -2.07
CA GLU A 68 -11.70 18.88 -1.16
C GLU A 68 -11.44 17.45 -0.67
N GLN A 69 -12.48 16.68 -0.40
CA GLN A 69 -12.38 15.29 0.01
C GLN A 69 -11.80 14.40 -1.11
N GLN A 70 -12.24 14.62 -2.36
CA GLN A 70 -11.70 13.93 -3.52
C GLN A 70 -10.22 14.29 -3.78
N LYS A 71 -9.84 15.55 -3.62
CA LYS A 71 -8.45 15.99 -3.71
C LYS A 71 -7.57 15.29 -2.67
N ALA A 72 -8.05 15.18 -1.43
CA ALA A 72 -7.34 14.49 -0.35
C ALA A 72 -7.16 13.00 -0.65
N ALA A 73 -8.19 12.33 -1.14
CA ALA A 73 -8.11 10.92 -1.53
C ALA A 73 -7.11 10.69 -2.67
N ARG A 74 -7.13 11.55 -3.69
CA ARG A 74 -6.17 11.48 -4.80
C ARG A 74 -4.74 11.73 -4.32
N ALA A 75 -4.53 12.72 -3.46
CA ALA A 75 -3.20 13.01 -2.90
C ALA A 75 -2.66 11.83 -2.09
N LEU A 76 -3.51 11.17 -1.30
CA LEU A 76 -3.13 9.96 -0.56
C LEU A 76 -2.72 8.85 -1.53
N SER A 77 -3.52 8.58 -2.56
CA SER A 77 -3.19 7.58 -3.58
C SER A 77 -1.86 7.89 -4.27
N ASP A 78 -1.62 9.15 -4.65
CA ASP A 78 -0.37 9.57 -5.26
C ASP A 78 0.81 9.31 -4.32
N THR A 79 0.67 9.59 -3.04
CA THR A 79 1.70 9.33 -2.02
C THR A 79 2.00 7.84 -1.92
N LEU A 80 0.98 6.99 -1.85
CA LEU A 80 1.14 5.54 -1.75
C LEU A 80 1.80 4.94 -3.00
N ILE A 81 1.41 5.40 -4.17
CA ILE A 81 2.01 4.96 -5.44
C ILE A 81 3.47 5.40 -5.54
N ASN A 82 3.77 6.64 -5.18
CA ASN A 82 5.16 7.12 -5.16
C ASN A 82 6.02 6.33 -4.18
N GLU A 83 5.47 5.99 -3.03
CA GLU A 83 6.15 5.14 -2.04
C GLU A 83 6.50 3.78 -2.64
N LEU A 84 5.57 3.13 -3.32
CA LEU A 84 5.83 1.87 -4.03
C LEU A 84 6.94 2.02 -5.08
N LYS A 85 6.88 3.06 -5.90
CA LYS A 85 7.82 3.28 -7.02
C LYS A 85 9.23 3.62 -6.56
N THR A 86 9.37 4.18 -5.37
CA THR A 86 10.68 4.63 -4.84
C THR A 86 11.35 3.59 -3.93
N HIS A 87 10.72 2.45 -3.70
CA HIS A 87 11.29 1.36 -2.92
C HIS A 87 11.67 0.17 -3.81
N ASP A 88 12.76 -0.49 -3.47
CA ASP A 88 13.31 -1.59 -4.26
C ASP A 88 12.69 -2.93 -3.87
N ILE A 89 12.31 -3.07 -2.61
CA ILE A 89 11.79 -4.31 -2.04
C ILE A 89 10.51 -4.00 -1.27
N ILE A 90 9.45 -4.75 -1.57
CA ILE A 90 8.17 -4.62 -0.89
C ILE A 90 7.91 -5.89 -0.08
N VAL A 91 7.68 -5.72 1.21
CA VAL A 91 7.32 -6.81 2.13
C VAL A 91 5.90 -6.57 2.62
N ILE A 92 5.03 -7.52 2.41
CA ILE A 92 3.64 -7.44 2.83
C ILE A 92 3.36 -8.58 3.80
N THR A 93 2.94 -8.25 5.03
CA THR A 93 2.42 -9.24 5.96
C THR A 93 0.90 -9.29 5.83
N ALA A 94 0.36 -10.47 5.57
CA ALA A 94 -1.04 -10.65 5.25
C ALA A 94 -1.61 -11.83 6.04
N PRO A 95 -2.11 -11.61 7.27
CA PRO A 95 -2.84 -12.66 7.99
C PRO A 95 -4.14 -13.00 7.27
N MET A 96 -4.62 -14.20 7.47
CA MET A 96 -5.90 -14.61 6.90
C MET A 96 -7.03 -14.31 7.90
N TYR A 97 -7.97 -13.48 7.48
CA TYR A 97 -9.22 -13.21 8.21
C TYR A 97 -10.39 -13.60 7.32
N ASN A 98 -11.27 -14.47 7.83
CA ASN A 98 -12.43 -14.93 7.07
C ASN A 98 -12.05 -15.45 5.66
N PHE A 99 -10.99 -16.26 5.60
CA PHE A 99 -10.47 -16.93 4.40
C PHE A 99 -9.85 -16.01 3.33
N THR A 100 -9.54 -14.75 3.67
CA THR A 100 -8.90 -13.82 2.74
C THR A 100 -7.97 -12.87 3.48
N ILE A 101 -7.44 -11.87 2.77
CA ILE A 101 -6.60 -10.83 3.34
C ILE A 101 -7.42 -9.88 4.22
N PRO A 102 -6.79 -9.15 5.15
CA PRO A 102 -7.49 -8.11 5.92
C PRO A 102 -8.10 -7.03 5.01
N SER A 103 -9.24 -6.49 5.43
CA SER A 103 -9.89 -5.37 4.72
C SER A 103 -8.95 -4.18 4.54
N GLN A 104 -8.12 -3.90 5.53
CA GLN A 104 -7.14 -2.81 5.50
C GLN A 104 -6.15 -2.96 4.34
N LEU A 105 -5.71 -4.19 4.06
CA LEU A 105 -4.82 -4.46 2.93
C LEU A 105 -5.55 -4.29 1.59
N LYS A 106 -6.81 -4.72 1.50
CA LYS A 106 -7.62 -4.53 0.28
C LYS A 106 -7.84 -3.04 0.00
N HIS A 107 -8.12 -2.24 1.02
CA HIS A 107 -8.26 -0.78 0.86
C HIS A 107 -6.97 -0.15 0.32
N TYR A 108 -5.82 -0.60 0.79
CA TYR A 108 -4.53 -0.17 0.25
C TYR A 108 -4.38 -0.52 -1.23
N ILE A 109 -4.69 -1.76 -1.59
CA ILE A 109 -4.63 -2.23 -2.99
C ILE A 109 -5.54 -1.38 -3.88
N ASP A 110 -6.74 -1.06 -3.42
CA ASP A 110 -7.68 -0.24 -4.18
C ASP A 110 -7.16 1.19 -4.43
N PHE A 111 -6.30 1.71 -3.54
CA PHE A 111 -5.72 3.04 -3.68
C PHE A 111 -4.45 3.09 -4.53
N ILE A 112 -3.78 1.97 -4.73
CA ILE A 112 -2.55 1.91 -5.55
C ILE A 112 -2.77 1.33 -6.94
N ALA A 113 -3.81 0.54 -7.16
CA ALA A 113 -4.12 -0.06 -8.44
C ALA A 113 -4.86 0.96 -9.34
N ARG A 114 -4.09 1.87 -9.94
CA ARG A 114 -4.62 2.92 -10.82
C ARG A 114 -4.12 2.73 -12.24
N ALA A 115 -5.05 2.66 -13.20
CA ALA A 115 -4.74 2.53 -14.61
C ALA A 115 -3.91 3.73 -15.10
N GLY A 116 -2.83 3.45 -15.81
CA GLY A 116 -1.89 4.45 -16.29
C GLY A 116 -0.81 4.85 -15.27
N GLU A 117 -0.90 4.39 -14.02
CA GLU A 117 0.06 4.69 -12.95
C GLU A 117 0.83 3.44 -12.51
N THR A 118 0.13 2.38 -12.14
CA THR A 118 0.72 1.13 -11.65
C THR A 118 0.46 -0.06 -12.58
N PHE A 119 -0.50 0.06 -13.45
CA PHE A 119 -0.78 -0.92 -14.49
C PHE A 119 -1.40 -0.26 -15.71
N LYS A 120 -1.46 -0.97 -16.83
CA LYS A 120 -2.18 -0.55 -18.02
C LYS A 120 -2.93 -1.72 -18.62
N TYR A 121 -4.02 -1.41 -19.30
CA TYR A 121 -4.74 -2.39 -20.11
C TYR A 121 -4.09 -2.55 -21.48
N THR A 122 -3.99 -3.79 -21.96
CA THR A 122 -3.53 -4.12 -23.30
C THR A 122 -4.56 -5.03 -23.98
N GLU A 123 -4.40 -5.29 -25.28
CA GLU A 123 -5.28 -6.20 -26.02
C GLU A 123 -5.30 -7.62 -25.44
N THR A 124 -4.24 -8.04 -24.77
CA THR A 124 -4.10 -9.38 -24.18
C THR A 124 -4.32 -9.43 -22.67
N GLY A 125 -4.62 -8.31 -22.03
CA GLY A 125 -4.85 -8.24 -20.60
C GLY A 125 -4.17 -7.06 -19.93
N SER A 126 -4.14 -7.06 -18.60
CA SER A 126 -3.48 -6.03 -17.81
C SER A 126 -1.99 -6.31 -17.64
N VAL A 127 -1.18 -5.26 -17.70
CA VAL A 127 0.27 -5.33 -17.52
C VAL A 127 0.69 -4.35 -16.44
N GLY A 128 1.57 -4.76 -15.52
CA GLY A 128 2.17 -3.87 -14.52
C GLY A 128 3.09 -2.82 -15.14
N LEU A 129 3.22 -1.69 -14.47
CA LEU A 129 4.09 -0.57 -14.86
C LEU A 129 5.23 -0.36 -13.87
#